data_9897e6a469d57402ef677f273384e7d3
#
_entry.id   9897e6a469d57402ef677f273384e7d3
#
_cell.length_a   1.000
_cell.length_b   1.000
_cell.length_c   1.000
_cell.angle_alpha   90.00
_cell.angle_beta   90.00
_cell.angle_gamma   90.00
#
_symmetry.space_group_name_H-M   'P 1'
#
loop_
_entity.id
_entity.type
_entity.pdbx_description
1 polymer ?
#
loop_
_entity_poly.entity_id
_entity_poly.type
_entity_poly.pdbx_seq_one_letter_code
_entity_poly.pdbx_strand_id
1 'polypeptide(L)'
;MNLEQYTKINNFFIRHSTAFSLLLTANRLLTACGFLLYPLLLLCLLTKKNIAMLICFIAIPALCFLAVTIFRKVVNKKRPYEKLPIQSLIKKDKKGQSFPSRHVFSIFLIATLWFCFWKPVGIFLFIAGVFLAIVRVIGGVHFVTDVCAGALLGVLAGLISNYVFLIC
;
A
#
# COMPACT_ATOMS: atom_id res chain seq x y z
N MET A 1 0.26 -10.70 -15.61
CA MET A 1 0.47 -9.74 -16.70
C MET A 1 1.77 -10.12 -17.41
N ASN A 2 1.74 -10.35 -18.71
CA ASN A 2 2.90 -10.73 -19.52
C ASN A 2 3.64 -9.48 -20.06
N LEU A 3 4.80 -9.69 -20.73
CA LEU A 3 5.63 -8.60 -21.27
C LEU A 3 4.84 -7.71 -22.25
N GLU A 4 4.09 -8.32 -23.15
CA GLU A 4 3.32 -7.60 -24.18
C GLU A 4 2.29 -6.64 -23.55
N GLN A 5 1.56 -7.09 -22.53
CA GLN A 5 0.60 -6.28 -21.79
C GLN A 5 1.28 -5.09 -21.08
N TYR A 6 2.44 -5.35 -20.43
CA TYR A 6 3.22 -4.27 -19.80
C TYR A 6 3.67 -3.24 -20.83
N THR A 7 4.19 -3.67 -21.97
CA THR A 7 4.67 -2.78 -23.03
C THR A 7 3.55 -1.96 -23.65
N LYS A 8 2.39 -2.58 -23.94
CA LYS A 8 1.21 -1.86 -24.48
C LYS A 8 0.75 -0.76 -23.52
N ILE A 9 0.60 -1.08 -22.23
CA ILE A 9 0.17 -0.11 -21.21
C ILE A 9 1.22 1.00 -21.05
N ASN A 10 2.49 0.66 -20.97
CA ASN A 10 3.58 1.63 -20.83
C ASN A 10 3.61 2.62 -22.00
N ASN A 11 3.56 2.10 -23.24
CA ASN A 11 3.53 2.93 -24.46
C ASN A 11 2.29 3.83 -24.53
N PHE A 12 1.12 3.36 -24.06
CA PHE A 12 -0.07 4.19 -23.99
C PHE A 12 0.15 5.42 -23.11
N PHE A 13 0.64 5.23 -21.89
CA PHE A 13 0.88 6.34 -20.95
C PHE A 13 2.00 7.28 -21.41
N ILE A 14 3.05 6.77 -22.07
CA ILE A 14 4.10 7.61 -22.63
C ILE A 14 3.58 8.50 -23.76
N ARG A 15 2.63 8.00 -24.58
CA ARG A 15 2.05 8.76 -25.71
C ARG A 15 0.97 9.76 -25.29
N HIS A 16 0.33 9.57 -24.12
CA HIS A 16 -0.79 10.39 -23.67
C HIS A 16 -0.44 11.13 -22.38
N SER A 17 0.07 12.35 -22.51
CA SER A 17 0.54 13.19 -21.38
C SER A 17 -0.53 13.42 -20.30
N THR A 18 -1.80 13.60 -20.70
CA THR A 18 -2.92 13.76 -19.76
C THR A 18 -3.13 12.48 -18.92
N ALA A 19 -3.17 11.32 -19.57
CA ALA A 19 -3.30 10.04 -18.85
C ALA A 19 -2.11 9.79 -17.90
N PHE A 20 -0.91 10.13 -18.34
CA PHE A 20 0.29 10.06 -17.52
C PHE A 20 0.20 10.97 -16.28
N SER A 21 -0.23 12.22 -16.47
CA SER A 21 -0.43 13.17 -15.35
C SER A 21 -1.49 12.68 -14.37
N LEU A 22 -2.62 12.13 -14.87
CA LEU A 22 -3.66 11.52 -14.04
C LEU A 22 -3.13 10.33 -13.22
N LEU A 23 -2.33 9.46 -13.83
CA LEU A 23 -1.69 8.33 -13.14
C LEU A 23 -0.81 8.82 -11.96
N LEU A 24 0.02 9.83 -12.20
CA LEU A 24 0.89 10.39 -11.17
C LEU A 24 0.10 11.08 -10.06
N THR A 25 -0.93 11.83 -10.40
CA THR A 25 -1.81 12.50 -9.44
C THR A 25 -2.56 11.48 -8.60
N ALA A 26 -3.16 10.46 -9.22
CA ALA A 26 -3.80 9.37 -8.51
C ALA A 26 -2.84 8.67 -7.55
N ASN A 27 -1.61 8.37 -8.00
CA ASN A 27 -0.59 7.78 -7.13
C ASN A 27 -0.28 8.65 -5.90
N ARG A 28 -0.18 9.98 -6.07
CA ARG A 28 0.08 10.92 -4.97
C ARG A 28 -1.10 11.00 -4.01
N LEU A 29 -2.31 11.20 -4.52
CA LEU A 29 -3.52 11.33 -3.70
C LEU A 29 -3.83 10.06 -2.92
N LEU A 30 -3.81 8.89 -3.58
CA LEU A 30 -4.07 7.60 -2.91
C LEU A 30 -3.00 7.28 -1.85
N THR A 31 -1.76 7.67 -2.08
CA THR A 31 -0.71 7.52 -1.07
C THR A 31 -0.92 8.49 0.09
N ALA A 32 -1.28 9.75 -0.19
CA ALA A 32 -1.56 10.76 0.82
C ALA A 32 -2.74 10.38 1.72
N CYS A 33 -3.78 9.73 1.18
CA CYS A 33 -4.90 9.22 1.98
C CYS A 33 -4.42 8.36 3.16
N GLY A 34 -3.51 7.43 2.93
CA GLY A 34 -2.93 6.61 4.00
C GLY A 34 -2.15 7.43 5.03
N PHE A 35 -1.31 8.36 4.54
CA PHE A 35 -0.51 9.23 5.42
C PHE A 35 -1.34 10.17 6.29
N LEU A 36 -2.50 10.63 5.80
CA LEU A 36 -3.37 11.54 6.55
C LEU A 36 -4.35 10.80 7.46
N LEU A 37 -4.93 9.70 6.96
CA LEU A 37 -5.96 8.98 7.70
C LEU A 37 -5.41 8.11 8.84
N TYR A 38 -4.14 7.70 8.79
CA TYR A 38 -3.57 6.95 9.92
C TYR A 38 -3.37 7.81 11.18
N PRO A 39 -2.68 8.98 11.12
CA PRO A 39 -2.60 9.87 12.28
C PRO A 39 -3.98 10.35 12.76
N LEU A 40 -4.93 10.58 11.83
CA LEU A 40 -6.29 10.96 12.21
C LEU A 40 -6.98 9.86 13.03
N LEU A 41 -6.82 8.58 12.65
CA LEU A 41 -7.32 7.46 13.45
C LEU A 41 -6.74 7.47 14.86
N LEU A 42 -5.42 7.63 14.98
CA LEU A 42 -4.74 7.66 16.28
C LEU A 42 -5.22 8.84 17.13
N LEU A 43 -5.44 10.00 16.52
CA LEU A 43 -6.00 11.17 17.20
C LEU A 43 -7.44 10.91 17.67
N CYS A 44 -8.29 10.27 16.86
CA CYS A 44 -9.64 9.87 17.26
C CYS A 44 -9.62 8.90 18.45
N LEU A 45 -8.70 7.94 18.49
CA LEU A 45 -8.55 7.03 19.62
C LEU A 45 -8.08 7.73 20.90
N LEU A 46 -7.15 8.68 20.74
CA LEU A 46 -6.66 9.49 21.85
C LEU A 46 -7.76 10.35 22.46
N THR A 47 -8.56 11.04 21.64
CA THR A 47 -9.67 11.90 22.11
C THR A 47 -10.78 11.08 22.77
N LYS A 48 -11.01 9.84 22.31
CA LYS A 48 -11.95 8.90 22.95
C LYS A 48 -11.36 8.22 24.20
N LYS A 49 -10.12 8.54 24.57
CA LYS A 49 -9.39 7.94 25.71
C LYS A 49 -9.29 6.40 25.64
N ASN A 50 -9.34 5.82 24.45
CA ASN A 50 -9.17 4.39 24.25
C ASN A 50 -7.68 4.06 24.09
N ILE A 51 -6.97 4.12 25.21
CA ILE A 51 -5.50 3.98 25.26
C ILE A 51 -5.06 2.56 24.88
N ALA A 52 -5.81 1.53 25.31
CA ALA A 52 -5.46 0.15 24.97
C ALA A 52 -5.49 -0.08 23.43
N MET A 53 -6.57 0.35 22.77
CA MET A 53 -6.68 0.27 21.30
C MET A 53 -5.62 1.13 20.60
N LEU A 54 -5.32 2.32 21.15
CA LEU A 54 -4.29 3.20 20.62
C LEU A 54 -2.92 2.52 20.64
N ILE A 55 -2.54 1.88 21.75
CA ILE A 55 -1.26 1.16 21.88
C ILE A 55 -1.20 0.01 20.87
N CYS A 56 -2.25 -0.82 20.79
CA CYS A 56 -2.31 -1.93 19.84
C CYS A 56 -2.23 -1.46 18.37
N PHE A 57 -2.89 -0.34 18.05
CA PHE A 57 -2.92 0.22 16.71
C PHE A 57 -1.65 1.01 16.34
N ILE A 58 -0.73 1.21 17.26
CA ILE A 58 0.62 1.73 17.02
C ILE A 58 1.66 0.60 17.00
N ALA A 59 1.72 -0.19 18.07
CA ALA A 59 2.80 -1.16 18.28
C ALA A 59 2.79 -2.27 17.22
N ILE A 60 1.64 -2.90 16.98
CA ILE A 60 1.54 -4.02 16.05
C ILE A 60 1.77 -3.57 14.61
N PRO A 61 1.15 -2.50 14.08
CA PRO A 61 1.48 -1.95 12.77
C PRO A 61 2.95 -1.59 12.59
N ALA A 62 3.58 -1.00 13.61
CA ALA A 62 5.00 -0.65 13.56
C ALA A 62 5.89 -1.90 13.43
N LEU A 63 5.63 -2.93 14.24
CA LEU A 63 6.36 -4.21 14.19
C LEU A 63 6.15 -4.91 12.83
N CYS A 64 4.92 -4.99 12.34
CA CYS A 64 4.61 -5.59 11.05
C CYS A 64 5.28 -4.82 9.89
N PHE A 65 5.26 -3.48 9.93
CA PHE A 65 5.92 -2.65 8.93
C PHE A 65 7.44 -2.83 8.93
N LEU A 66 8.05 -2.94 10.12
CA LEU A 66 9.47 -3.24 10.27
C LEU A 66 9.79 -4.62 9.70
N ALA A 67 9.03 -5.65 10.07
CA ALA A 67 9.19 -7.02 9.56
C ALA A 67 9.10 -7.07 8.04
N VAL A 68 8.07 -6.45 7.43
CA VAL A 68 7.93 -6.33 5.98
C VAL A 68 9.13 -5.60 5.37
N THR A 69 9.64 -4.56 6.02
CA THR A 69 10.78 -3.78 5.52
C THR A 69 12.07 -4.60 5.53
N ILE A 70 12.31 -5.38 6.59
CA ILE A 70 13.46 -6.29 6.69
C ILE A 70 13.33 -7.41 5.63
N PHE A 71 12.18 -8.06 5.56
CA PHE A 71 11.90 -9.11 4.59
C PHE A 71 12.17 -8.66 3.15
N ARG A 72 11.75 -7.45 2.78
CA ARG A 72 12.01 -6.86 1.45
C ARG A 72 13.49 -6.66 1.15
N LYS A 73 14.29 -6.30 2.17
CA LYS A 73 15.76 -6.16 2.01
C LYS A 73 16.40 -7.52 1.78
N VAL A 74 15.98 -8.55 2.51
CA VAL A 74 16.51 -9.91 2.40
C VAL A 74 16.14 -10.52 1.04
N VAL A 75 14.87 -10.52 0.67
CA VAL A 75 14.39 -11.11 -0.60
C VAL A 75 14.90 -10.35 -1.82
N ASN A 76 15.06 -9.05 -1.70
CA ASN A 76 15.59 -8.13 -2.71
C ASN A 76 15.09 -8.39 -4.14
N LYS A 77 13.81 -8.72 -4.33
CA LYS A 77 13.19 -9.03 -5.62
C LYS A 77 13.28 -7.84 -6.58
N LYS A 78 13.75 -8.06 -7.80
CA LYS A 78 13.80 -7.04 -8.87
C LYS A 78 12.41 -6.58 -9.27
N ARG A 79 12.28 -5.31 -9.67
CA ARG A 79 11.03 -4.68 -10.11
C ARG A 79 10.73 -4.94 -11.58
N PRO A 80 9.48 -4.71 -12.07
CA PRO A 80 9.16 -4.84 -13.49
C PRO A 80 10.10 -4.08 -14.40
N TYR A 81 10.36 -2.80 -14.14
CA TYR A 81 11.27 -1.97 -14.96
C TYR A 81 12.75 -2.38 -14.89
N GLU A 82 13.14 -3.27 -13.97
CA GLU A 82 14.50 -3.85 -13.92
C GLU A 82 14.60 -5.19 -14.65
N LYS A 83 13.46 -5.85 -14.88
CA LYS A 83 13.39 -7.17 -15.54
C LYS A 83 12.88 -7.10 -16.97
N LEU A 84 12.08 -6.10 -17.29
CA LEU A 84 11.41 -5.95 -18.57
C LEU A 84 11.91 -4.67 -19.25
N PRO A 85 11.94 -4.62 -20.59
CA PRO A 85 12.33 -3.43 -21.35
C PRO A 85 11.21 -2.37 -21.35
N ILE A 86 10.84 -1.87 -20.17
CA ILE A 86 9.83 -0.83 -19.96
C ILE A 86 10.39 0.30 -19.12
N GLN A 87 9.88 1.51 -19.31
CA GLN A 87 10.19 2.64 -18.45
C GLN A 87 9.30 2.66 -17.21
N SER A 88 9.85 2.99 -16.06
CA SER A 88 9.05 3.25 -14.88
C SER A 88 8.28 4.55 -15.06
N LEU A 89 6.94 4.50 -15.05
CA LEU A 89 6.09 5.68 -15.12
C LEU A 89 6.06 6.44 -13.78
N ILE A 90 6.31 5.75 -12.67
CA ILE A 90 6.41 6.35 -11.34
C ILE A 90 7.90 6.41 -10.96
N LYS A 91 8.42 7.63 -10.76
CA LYS A 91 9.82 7.86 -10.43
C LYS A 91 10.24 7.06 -9.19
N LYS A 92 11.29 6.25 -9.32
CA LYS A 92 11.85 5.41 -8.26
C LYS A 92 13.37 5.36 -8.40
N ASP A 93 14.04 5.80 -7.34
CA ASP A 93 15.51 5.84 -7.33
C ASP A 93 16.14 4.54 -6.79
N LYS A 94 15.35 3.68 -6.13
CA LYS A 94 15.85 2.45 -5.50
C LYS A 94 15.59 1.24 -6.39
N LYS A 95 16.63 0.49 -6.69
CA LYS A 95 16.59 -0.82 -7.34
C LYS A 95 16.19 -1.92 -6.33
N GLY A 96 15.64 -3.01 -6.86
CA GLY A 96 15.22 -4.16 -6.05
C GLY A 96 14.06 -3.90 -5.10
N GLN A 97 13.94 -4.77 -4.10
CA GLN A 97 12.96 -4.68 -3.02
C GLN A 97 11.52 -4.50 -3.52
N SER A 98 11.11 -5.26 -4.57
CA SER A 98 9.77 -5.17 -5.12
C SER A 98 8.72 -5.82 -4.23
N PHE A 99 9.03 -6.95 -3.61
CA PHE A 99 8.07 -7.83 -2.93
C PHE A 99 8.22 -7.81 -1.41
N PRO A 100 7.09 -7.73 -0.69
CA PRO A 100 5.78 -7.26 -1.10
C PRO A 100 5.71 -5.73 -1.27
N SER A 101 4.61 -5.20 -1.84
CA SER A 101 4.43 -3.75 -2.00
C SER A 101 4.11 -3.07 -0.67
N ARG A 102 5.04 -2.22 -0.14
CA ARG A 102 4.83 -1.50 1.13
C ARG A 102 3.66 -0.51 1.10
N HIS A 103 3.46 0.20 -0.02
CA HIS A 103 2.36 1.17 -0.11
C HIS A 103 1.01 0.47 -0.05
N VAL A 104 0.88 -0.67 -0.75
CA VAL A 104 -0.34 -1.47 -0.72
C VAL A 104 -0.51 -2.12 0.65
N PHE A 105 0.55 -2.66 1.24
CA PHE A 105 0.55 -3.15 2.61
C PHE A 105 0.01 -2.08 3.59
N SER A 106 0.58 -0.87 3.55
CA SER A 106 0.20 0.20 4.48
C SER A 106 -1.26 0.62 4.32
N ILE A 107 -1.74 0.83 3.08
CA ILE A 107 -3.13 1.29 2.89
C ILE A 107 -4.14 0.22 3.29
N PHE A 108 -3.88 -1.07 3.03
CA PHE A 108 -4.77 -2.17 3.45
C PHE A 108 -4.74 -2.39 4.97
N LEU A 109 -3.58 -2.24 5.61
CA LEU A 109 -3.47 -2.25 7.06
C LEU A 109 -4.32 -1.12 7.66
N ILE A 110 -4.13 0.12 7.22
CA ILE A 110 -4.87 1.28 7.71
C ILE A 110 -6.37 1.14 7.43
N ALA A 111 -6.75 0.61 6.26
CA ALA A 111 -8.14 0.32 5.91
C ALA A 111 -8.77 -0.65 6.91
N THR A 112 -8.06 -1.70 7.30
CA THR A 112 -8.54 -2.69 8.27
C THR A 112 -8.70 -2.07 9.66
N LEU A 113 -7.75 -1.26 10.12
CA LEU A 113 -7.84 -0.56 11.40
C LEU A 113 -9.05 0.40 11.43
N TRP A 114 -9.25 1.18 10.36
CA TRP A 114 -10.43 2.02 10.22
C TRP A 114 -11.71 1.21 10.15
N PHE A 115 -11.72 0.09 9.44
CA PHE A 115 -12.89 -0.77 9.35
C PHE A 115 -13.33 -1.30 10.72
N CYS A 116 -12.37 -1.64 11.58
CA CYS A 116 -12.65 -2.03 12.97
C CYS A 116 -13.14 -0.87 13.82
N PHE A 117 -12.65 0.35 13.59
CA PHE A 117 -13.03 1.54 14.34
C PHE A 117 -14.28 2.23 13.78
N TRP A 118 -14.35 2.44 12.45
CA TRP A 118 -15.47 3.05 11.73
C TRP A 118 -15.54 2.54 10.28
N LYS A 119 -16.48 1.64 10.05
CA LYS A 119 -16.62 0.88 8.80
C LYS A 119 -16.62 1.72 7.51
N PRO A 120 -17.37 2.86 7.41
CA PRO A 120 -17.42 3.64 6.15
C PRO A 120 -16.05 4.12 5.67
N VAL A 121 -15.20 4.62 6.58
CA VAL A 121 -13.84 5.04 6.23
C VAL A 121 -12.97 3.85 5.86
N GLY A 122 -13.12 2.73 6.56
CA GLY A 122 -12.42 1.49 6.21
C GLY A 122 -12.75 1.01 4.79
N ILE A 123 -14.05 0.99 4.43
CA ILE A 123 -14.51 0.62 3.08
C ILE A 123 -13.92 1.57 2.02
N PHE A 124 -14.00 2.88 2.26
CA PHE A 124 -13.40 3.87 1.36
C PHE A 124 -11.91 3.59 1.14
N LEU A 125 -11.16 3.31 2.23
CA LEU A 125 -9.72 3.01 2.14
C LEU A 125 -9.42 1.67 1.46
N PHE A 126 -10.27 0.65 1.60
CA PHE A 126 -10.12 -0.59 0.83
C PHE A 126 -10.26 -0.33 -0.67
N ILE A 127 -11.26 0.45 -1.08
CA ILE A 127 -11.44 0.85 -2.48
C ILE A 127 -10.22 1.65 -2.96
N ALA A 128 -9.78 2.65 -2.21
CA ALA A 128 -8.58 3.42 -2.51
C ALA A 128 -7.32 2.55 -2.61
N GLY A 129 -7.21 1.52 -1.76
CA GLY A 129 -6.13 0.54 -1.76
C GLY A 129 -6.09 -0.30 -3.04
N VAL A 130 -7.25 -0.73 -3.55
CA VAL A 130 -7.36 -1.44 -4.82
C VAL A 130 -6.89 -0.53 -5.97
N PHE A 131 -7.36 0.71 -6.03
CA PHE A 131 -6.90 1.67 -7.04
C PHE A 131 -5.39 1.95 -6.93
N LEU A 132 -4.86 2.09 -5.71
CA LEU A 132 -3.42 2.24 -5.52
C LEU A 132 -2.65 1.02 -6.02
N ALA A 133 -3.13 -0.21 -5.76
CA ALA A 133 -2.51 -1.43 -6.25
C ALA A 133 -2.45 -1.44 -7.79
N ILE A 134 -3.55 -1.10 -8.47
CA ILE A 134 -3.62 -0.97 -9.93
C ILE A 134 -2.61 0.06 -10.44
N VAL A 135 -2.59 1.26 -9.85
CA VAL A 135 -1.66 2.34 -10.20
C VAL A 135 -0.20 1.90 -10.05
N ARG A 136 0.13 1.11 -9.02
CA ARG A 136 1.49 0.59 -8.81
C ARG A 136 1.91 -0.44 -9.85
N VAL A 137 0.98 -1.26 -10.33
CA VAL A 137 1.24 -2.24 -11.40
C VAL A 137 1.38 -1.54 -12.73
N ILE A 138 0.43 -0.66 -13.09
CA ILE A 138 0.48 0.15 -14.33
C ILE A 138 1.74 1.00 -14.37
N GLY A 139 2.12 1.61 -13.26
CA GLY A 139 3.34 2.41 -13.12
C GLY A 139 4.65 1.64 -13.29
N GLY A 140 4.59 0.30 -13.46
CA GLY A 140 5.77 -0.56 -13.69
C GLY A 140 6.66 -0.75 -12.47
N VAL A 141 6.22 -0.34 -11.27
CA VAL A 141 7.04 -0.41 -10.05
C VAL A 141 6.82 -1.66 -9.22
N HIS A 142 5.72 -2.39 -9.44
CA HIS A 142 5.39 -3.66 -8.77
C HIS A 142 4.73 -4.65 -9.72
N PHE A 143 4.99 -5.95 -9.52
CA PHE A 143 4.22 -7.02 -10.14
C PHE A 143 2.86 -7.19 -9.44
N VAL A 144 1.89 -7.81 -10.12
CA VAL A 144 0.58 -8.16 -9.52
C VAL A 144 0.76 -8.96 -8.23
N THR A 145 1.66 -9.93 -8.21
CA THR A 145 1.98 -10.73 -7.01
C THR A 145 2.46 -9.88 -5.83
N ASP A 146 3.19 -8.79 -6.09
CA ASP A 146 3.75 -7.93 -5.04
C ASP A 146 2.64 -7.13 -4.35
N VAL A 147 1.65 -6.66 -5.13
CA VAL A 147 0.52 -5.89 -4.59
C VAL A 147 -0.50 -6.79 -3.90
N CYS A 148 -0.79 -7.98 -4.44
CA CYS A 148 -1.66 -8.96 -3.79
C CYS A 148 -1.09 -9.41 -2.44
N ALA A 149 0.19 -9.76 -2.38
CA ALA A 149 0.86 -10.10 -1.12
C ALA A 149 0.87 -8.92 -0.14
N GLY A 150 1.10 -7.69 -0.64
CA GLY A 150 1.01 -6.49 0.19
C GLY A 150 -0.37 -6.29 0.78
N ALA A 151 -1.43 -6.45 -0.02
CA ALA A 151 -2.82 -6.34 0.44
C ALA A 151 -3.16 -7.39 1.52
N LEU A 152 -2.85 -8.66 1.25
CA LEU A 152 -3.10 -9.75 2.20
C LEU A 152 -2.39 -9.52 3.53
N LEU A 153 -1.09 -9.23 3.50
CA LEU A 153 -0.30 -8.96 4.70
C LEU A 153 -0.80 -7.73 5.45
N GLY A 154 -1.27 -6.69 4.75
CA GLY A 154 -1.84 -5.50 5.36
C GLY A 154 -3.13 -5.81 6.11
N VAL A 155 -4.05 -6.56 5.50
CA VAL A 155 -5.29 -7.01 6.15
C VAL A 155 -4.97 -7.86 7.37
N LEU A 156 -4.10 -8.85 7.26
CA LEU A 156 -3.72 -9.71 8.37
C LEU A 156 -3.12 -8.92 9.53
N ALA A 157 -2.22 -7.99 9.26
CA ALA A 157 -1.62 -7.13 10.30
C ALA A 157 -2.68 -6.26 11.02
N GLY A 158 -3.64 -5.71 10.28
CA GLY A 158 -4.75 -4.95 10.86
C GLY A 158 -5.69 -5.82 11.71
N LEU A 159 -6.01 -7.03 11.25
CA LEU A 159 -6.82 -7.99 12.02
C LEU A 159 -6.10 -8.44 13.29
N ILE A 160 -4.80 -8.73 13.23
CA ILE A 160 -3.98 -9.05 14.40
C ILE A 160 -4.00 -7.89 15.41
N SER A 161 -3.87 -6.64 14.93
CA SER A 161 -3.93 -5.46 15.81
C SER A 161 -5.25 -5.37 16.57
N ASN A 162 -6.38 -5.61 15.88
CA ASN A 162 -7.69 -5.59 16.49
C ASN A 162 -7.91 -6.81 17.41
N TYR A 163 -7.47 -7.99 17.00
CA TYR A 163 -7.60 -9.20 17.81
C TYR A 163 -6.84 -9.07 19.14
N VAL A 164 -5.59 -8.60 19.11
CA VAL A 164 -4.80 -8.38 20.34
C VAL A 164 -5.49 -7.35 21.24
N PHE A 165 -6.05 -6.28 20.69
CA PHE A 165 -6.84 -5.32 21.47
C PHE A 165 -8.06 -5.98 22.16
N LEU A 166 -8.73 -6.95 21.50
CA LEU A 166 -9.94 -7.60 22.07
C LEU A 166 -9.63 -8.59 23.20
N ILE A 167 -8.40 -9.09 23.29
CA ILE A 167 -7.97 -10.05 24.32
C ILE A 167 -7.19 -9.42 25.47
N CYS A 168 -6.76 -8.15 25.35
CA CYS A 168 -6.09 -7.38 26.40
C CYS A 168 -7.05 -6.50 27.18
#